data_8544d8641584fd43e3f908d76d2537c5
#
_entry.id   8544d8641584fd43e3f908d76d2537c5
#
_cell.length_a   1.000
_cell.length_b   1.000
_cell.length_c   1.000
_cell.angle_alpha   90.00
_cell.angle_beta   90.00
_cell.angle_gamma   90.00
#
_symmetry.space_group_name_H-M   'P 1'
#
loop_
_entity.id
_entity.type
_entity.pdbx_description
1 polymer ?
#
loop_
_entity_poly.entity_id
_entity_poly.type
_entity_poly.pdbx_seq_one_letter_code
_entity_poly.pdbx_strand_id
1 'polypeptide(L)'
;TLSLHDALPILYDRVLDEIKQVKAACAGKLLKVIIETCMLTDAEKIEMCRVVSESGADYIKTSTGFGGGGATREDVALFKAHVAPHVKIKAAGGIADLQDAEDFVNLGADRLGTSRIVKAVKAMEQK
;
A
#
# COMPACT_ATOMS: atom_id res chain seq x y z
N THR A 1 -13.70 20.51 -21.25
CA THR A 1 -13.14 19.27 -20.70
C THR A 1 -12.02 19.57 -19.70
N LEU A 2 -12.15 19.04 -18.50
CA LEU A 2 -11.09 19.15 -17.50
C LEU A 2 -9.92 18.26 -17.89
N SER A 3 -8.69 18.79 -17.76
CA SER A 3 -7.52 17.94 -17.89
C SER A 3 -7.48 16.97 -16.70
N LEU A 4 -6.79 15.85 -16.85
CA LEU A 4 -6.60 14.92 -15.75
C LEU A 4 -6.00 15.63 -14.53
N HIS A 5 -5.07 16.54 -14.76
CA HIS A 5 -4.42 17.32 -13.70
C HIS A 5 -5.44 18.18 -12.93
N ASP A 6 -6.39 18.80 -13.61
CA ASP A 6 -7.43 19.63 -12.99
C ASP A 6 -8.47 18.78 -12.24
N ALA A 7 -8.69 17.54 -12.70
CA ALA A 7 -9.66 16.63 -12.11
C ALA A 7 -9.13 15.91 -10.85
N LEU A 8 -7.81 15.78 -10.71
CA LEU A 8 -7.20 15.00 -9.63
C LEU A 8 -7.62 15.47 -8.22
N PRO A 9 -7.65 16.77 -7.88
CA PRO A 9 -8.07 17.18 -6.53
C PRO A 9 -9.50 16.76 -6.22
N ILE A 10 -10.40 16.83 -7.20
CA ILE A 10 -11.80 16.42 -7.03
C ILE A 10 -11.89 14.90 -6.86
N LEU A 11 -11.09 14.17 -7.64
CA LEU A 11 -11.05 12.71 -7.54
C LEU A 11 -10.53 12.24 -6.18
N TYR A 12 -9.53 12.92 -5.63
CA TYR A 12 -9.00 12.59 -4.30
C TYR A 12 -10.05 12.80 -3.22
N ASP A 13 -10.82 13.88 -3.28
CA ASP A 13 -11.90 14.12 -2.32
C ASP A 13 -12.99 13.06 -2.41
N ARG A 14 -13.33 12.62 -3.62
CA ARG A 14 -14.32 11.55 -3.82
C ARG A 14 -13.79 10.21 -3.32
N VAL A 15 -12.53 9.90 -3.58
CA VAL A 15 -11.89 8.68 -3.08
C VAL A 15 -11.88 8.69 -1.56
N LEU A 16 -11.54 9.81 -0.95
CA LEU A 16 -11.56 9.97 0.50
C LEU A 16 -12.96 9.67 1.07
N ASP A 17 -14.00 10.25 0.50
CA ASP A 17 -15.38 10.00 0.93
C ASP A 17 -15.77 8.53 0.78
N GLU A 18 -15.41 7.91 -0.35
CA GLU A 18 -15.71 6.49 -0.59
C GLU A 18 -15.02 5.60 0.43
N ILE A 19 -13.76 5.85 0.74
CA ILE A 19 -13.03 5.06 1.74
C ILE A 19 -13.66 5.24 3.13
N LYS A 20 -14.05 6.46 3.49
CA LYS A 20 -14.74 6.72 4.76
C LYS A 20 -16.04 5.93 4.87
N GLN A 21 -16.82 5.87 3.79
CA GLN A 21 -18.06 5.11 3.76
C GLN A 21 -17.82 3.61 3.90
N VAL A 22 -16.82 3.10 3.20
CA VAL A 22 -16.44 1.68 3.30
C VAL A 22 -15.95 1.37 4.72
N LYS A 23 -15.15 2.24 5.31
CA LYS A 23 -14.67 2.04 6.69
C LYS A 23 -15.82 2.00 7.67
N ALA A 24 -16.80 2.89 7.53
CA ALA A 24 -17.99 2.90 8.38
C ALA A 24 -18.78 1.60 8.23
N ALA A 25 -18.85 1.06 7.01
CA ALA A 25 -19.57 -0.19 6.73
C ALA A 25 -18.82 -1.45 7.23
N CYS A 26 -17.53 -1.33 7.57
CA CYS A 26 -16.73 -2.48 8.04
C CYS A 26 -17.08 -2.91 9.46
N ALA A 27 -17.91 -2.19 10.19
CA ALA A 27 -18.37 -2.56 11.53
C ALA A 27 -17.23 -2.85 12.51
N GLY A 28 -16.22 -2.01 12.53
CA GLY A 28 -15.06 -2.16 13.41
C GLY A 28 -13.94 -3.06 12.90
N LYS A 29 -14.12 -3.68 11.73
CA LYS A 29 -13.07 -4.51 11.14
C LYS A 29 -12.00 -3.66 10.45
N LEU A 30 -10.84 -4.27 10.24
CA LEU A 30 -9.72 -3.60 9.58
C LEU A 30 -10.02 -3.36 8.10
N LEU A 31 -9.65 -2.19 7.61
CA LEU A 31 -9.76 -1.84 6.20
C LEU A 31 -8.36 -1.61 5.63
N LYS A 32 -8.05 -2.30 4.52
CA LYS A 32 -6.82 -2.13 3.76
C LYS A 32 -7.15 -1.47 2.43
N VAL A 33 -6.44 -0.41 2.10
CA VAL A 33 -6.62 0.30 0.83
C VAL A 33 -5.42 0.00 -0.06
N ILE A 34 -5.68 -0.55 -1.24
CA ILE A 34 -4.66 -0.87 -2.24
C ILE A 34 -4.60 0.28 -3.23
N ILE A 35 -3.43 0.91 -3.37
CA ILE A 35 -3.31 2.07 -4.26
C ILE A 35 -2.62 1.76 -5.59
N GLU A 36 -2.09 0.56 -5.76
CA GLU A 36 -1.44 0.12 -7.00
C GLU A 36 -0.32 1.07 -7.43
N THR A 37 0.76 1.10 -6.66
CA THR A 37 1.85 2.09 -6.80
C THR A 37 2.50 2.10 -8.19
N CYS A 38 2.55 0.94 -8.88
CA CYS A 38 3.15 0.87 -10.21
C CYS A 38 2.41 1.73 -11.25
N MET A 39 1.18 2.15 -10.97
CA MET A 39 0.36 2.96 -11.86
C MET A 39 0.35 4.46 -11.48
N LEU A 40 1.08 4.85 -10.45
CA LEU A 40 1.04 6.21 -9.90
C LEU A 40 2.39 6.90 -9.99
N THR A 41 2.35 8.23 -10.15
CA THR A 41 3.54 9.07 -9.96
C THR A 41 3.83 9.23 -8.46
N ASP A 42 5.02 9.70 -8.11
CA ASP A 42 5.37 9.94 -6.70
C ASP A 42 4.44 10.98 -6.06
N ALA A 43 4.09 12.03 -6.78
CA ALA A 43 3.16 13.04 -6.29
C ALA A 43 1.78 12.45 -5.99
N GLU A 44 1.30 11.57 -6.86
CA GLU A 44 0.02 10.86 -6.66
C GLU A 44 0.09 9.91 -5.46
N LYS A 45 1.21 9.21 -5.29
CA LYS A 45 1.42 8.33 -4.13
C LYS A 45 1.36 9.11 -2.82
N ILE A 46 2.00 10.29 -2.77
CA ILE A 46 1.98 11.16 -1.58
C ILE A 46 0.55 11.62 -1.28
N GLU A 47 -0.20 12.04 -2.30
CA GLU A 47 -1.60 12.42 -2.13
C GLU A 47 -2.45 11.26 -1.62
N MET A 48 -2.23 10.06 -2.13
CA MET A 48 -2.95 8.88 -1.65
C MET A 48 -2.59 8.52 -0.22
N CYS A 49 -1.34 8.76 0.20
CA CYS A 49 -0.98 8.61 1.62
C CYS A 49 -1.80 9.55 2.51
N ARG A 50 -2.00 10.80 2.07
CA ARG A 50 -2.86 11.76 2.78
C ARG A 50 -4.30 11.27 2.83
N VAL A 51 -4.85 10.87 1.69
CA VAL A 51 -6.24 10.38 1.59
C VAL A 51 -6.47 9.18 2.51
N VAL A 52 -5.60 8.19 2.44
CA VAL A 52 -5.71 6.99 3.29
C VAL A 52 -5.60 7.34 4.76
N SER A 53 -4.68 8.25 5.11
CA SER A 53 -4.49 8.69 6.50
C SER A 53 -5.71 9.41 7.07
N GLU A 54 -6.40 10.22 6.26
CA GLU A 54 -7.59 10.96 6.68
C GLU A 54 -8.86 10.10 6.65
N SER A 55 -8.86 9.00 5.91
CA SER A 55 -10.05 8.18 5.67
C SER A 55 -10.46 7.27 6.83
N GLY A 56 -9.58 7.07 7.80
CA GLY A 56 -9.80 6.10 8.87
C GLY A 56 -9.41 4.67 8.50
N ALA A 57 -8.86 4.45 7.32
CA ALA A 57 -8.36 3.12 6.94
C ALA A 57 -7.19 2.71 7.84
N ASP A 58 -7.02 1.42 8.02
CA ASP A 58 -6.03 0.87 8.94
C ASP A 58 -4.71 0.55 8.24
N TYR A 59 -4.76 0.21 6.95
CA TYR A 59 -3.59 -0.19 6.16
C TYR A 59 -3.58 0.49 4.80
N ILE A 60 -2.39 0.83 4.33
CA ILE A 60 -2.13 1.15 2.93
C ILE A 60 -1.33 0.00 2.33
N LYS A 61 -1.77 -0.50 1.18
CA LYS A 61 -1.11 -1.62 0.51
C LYS A 61 -0.59 -1.17 -0.85
N THR A 62 0.62 -1.60 -1.21
CA THR A 62 1.27 -1.17 -2.45
C THR A 62 0.58 -1.68 -3.70
N SER A 63 0.22 -2.97 -3.75
CA SER A 63 -0.10 -3.64 -5.01
C SER A 63 -1.03 -4.83 -4.82
N THR A 64 -1.79 -5.14 -5.88
CA THR A 64 -2.63 -6.35 -5.93
C THR A 64 -1.82 -7.59 -6.33
N GLY A 65 -0.71 -7.41 -7.03
CA GLY A 65 0.03 -8.47 -7.69
C GLY A 65 -0.38 -8.69 -9.16
N PHE A 66 -1.43 -8.02 -9.62
CA PHE A 66 -1.96 -8.17 -10.98
C PHE A 66 -1.73 -6.94 -11.86
N GLY A 67 -1.25 -5.84 -11.30
CA GLY A 67 -1.09 -4.58 -12.03
C GLY A 67 0.23 -4.41 -12.79
N GLY A 68 1.04 -5.46 -12.91
CA GLY A 68 2.30 -5.43 -13.66
C GLY A 68 3.51 -5.05 -12.84
N GLY A 69 3.34 -4.61 -11.59
CA GLY A 69 4.43 -4.29 -10.67
C GLY A 69 4.09 -4.64 -9.25
N GLY A 70 5.10 -4.76 -8.41
CA GLY A 70 4.96 -5.04 -6.99
C GLY A 70 5.53 -3.92 -6.14
N ALA A 71 5.71 -4.21 -4.86
CA ALA A 71 6.31 -3.27 -3.93
C ALA A 71 7.76 -2.95 -4.33
N THR A 72 8.14 -1.70 -4.15
CA THR A 72 9.52 -1.26 -4.28
C THR A 72 9.99 -0.70 -2.94
N ARG A 73 11.30 -0.68 -2.75
CA ARG A 73 11.89 -0.11 -1.52
C ARG A 73 11.56 1.37 -1.40
N GLU A 74 11.60 2.07 -2.53
CA GLU A 74 11.27 3.50 -2.60
C GLU A 74 9.83 3.75 -2.20
N ASP A 75 8.90 2.92 -2.63
CA ASP A 75 7.47 3.07 -2.32
C ASP A 75 7.20 2.88 -0.82
N VAL A 76 7.81 1.87 -0.21
CA VAL A 76 7.64 1.62 1.24
C VAL A 76 8.23 2.77 2.04
N ALA A 77 9.41 3.26 1.67
CA ALA A 77 10.04 4.41 2.31
C ALA A 77 9.16 5.66 2.17
N LEU A 78 8.58 5.88 1.00
CA LEU A 78 7.67 7.01 0.74
C LEU A 78 6.42 6.91 1.63
N PHE A 79 5.82 5.74 1.73
CA PHE A 79 4.67 5.53 2.60
C PHE A 79 5.02 5.85 4.05
N LYS A 80 6.14 5.31 4.54
CA LYS A 80 6.57 5.52 5.92
C LYS A 80 6.77 7.00 6.23
N ALA A 81 7.25 7.77 5.26
CA ALA A 81 7.48 9.21 5.43
C ALA A 81 6.18 10.03 5.42
N HIS A 82 5.13 9.55 4.77
CA HIS A 82 3.94 10.37 4.48
C HIS A 82 2.63 9.89 5.11
N VAL A 83 2.50 8.64 5.53
CA VAL A 83 1.28 8.19 6.20
C VAL A 83 1.25 8.61 7.67
N ALA A 84 0.05 8.78 8.20
CA ALA A 84 -0.14 9.05 9.63
C ALA A 84 0.31 7.84 10.47
N PRO A 85 0.71 8.06 11.73
CA PRO A 85 1.22 6.97 12.59
C PRO A 85 0.25 5.81 12.80
N HIS A 86 -1.05 6.05 12.68
CA HIS A 86 -2.05 4.99 12.87
C HIS A 86 -2.22 4.10 11.64
N VAL A 87 -1.70 4.50 10.47
CA VAL A 87 -1.82 3.73 9.23
C VAL A 87 -0.62 2.79 9.12
N LYS A 88 -0.91 1.50 9.00
CA LYS A 88 0.12 0.47 8.81
C LYS A 88 0.34 0.22 7.33
N ILE A 89 1.51 -0.28 6.99
CA ILE A 89 1.95 -0.46 5.61
C ILE A 89 2.06 -1.95 5.29
N LYS A 90 1.40 -2.36 4.20
CA LYS A 90 1.57 -3.70 3.66
C LYS A 90 2.26 -3.62 2.30
N ALA A 91 3.43 -4.23 2.21
CA ALA A 91 4.17 -4.37 0.95
C ALA A 91 3.78 -5.70 0.30
N ALA A 92 3.35 -5.66 -0.94
CA ALA A 92 2.89 -6.86 -1.64
C ALA A 92 3.45 -6.91 -3.05
N GLY A 93 3.86 -8.11 -3.45
CA GLY A 93 4.51 -8.33 -4.74
C GLY A 93 5.97 -7.89 -4.74
N GLY A 94 6.77 -8.44 -5.64
CA GLY A 94 8.18 -8.07 -5.75
C GLY A 94 9.09 -8.56 -4.63
N ILE A 95 8.56 -9.38 -3.71
CA ILE A 95 9.33 -9.92 -2.58
C ILE A 95 9.70 -11.36 -2.94
N ALA A 96 10.96 -11.56 -3.33
CA ALA A 96 11.42 -12.82 -3.88
C ALA A 96 12.17 -13.70 -2.86
N ASP A 97 12.81 -13.09 -1.87
CA ASP A 97 13.64 -13.80 -0.91
C ASP A 97 13.59 -13.15 0.49
N LEU A 98 14.30 -13.76 1.43
CA LEU A 98 14.31 -13.29 2.81
C LEU A 98 15.00 -11.93 2.96
N GLN A 99 15.98 -11.62 2.11
CA GLN A 99 16.65 -10.33 2.13
C GLN A 99 15.69 -9.21 1.73
N ASP A 100 14.88 -9.43 0.69
CA ASP A 100 13.84 -8.48 0.29
C ASP A 100 12.87 -8.24 1.45
N ALA A 101 12.43 -9.31 2.10
CA ALA A 101 11.50 -9.22 3.22
C ALA A 101 12.10 -8.40 4.36
N GLU A 102 13.35 -8.65 4.72
CA GLU A 102 14.04 -7.90 5.78
C GLU A 102 14.16 -6.43 5.41
N ASP A 103 14.55 -6.13 4.17
CA ASP A 103 14.68 -4.76 3.68
C ASP A 103 13.35 -3.99 3.79
N PHE A 104 12.24 -4.62 3.37
CA PHE A 104 10.93 -3.98 3.45
C PHE A 104 10.49 -3.72 4.88
N VAL A 105 10.72 -4.65 5.79
CA VAL A 105 10.41 -4.47 7.22
C VAL A 105 11.24 -3.33 7.80
N ASN A 106 12.52 -3.28 7.48
CA ASN A 106 13.42 -2.23 7.97
C ASN A 106 13.03 -0.85 7.43
N LEU A 107 12.45 -0.78 6.23
CA LEU A 107 11.97 0.47 5.63
C LEU A 107 10.63 0.93 6.20
N GLY A 108 9.94 0.08 6.95
CA GLY A 108 8.71 0.47 7.62
C GLY A 108 7.48 -0.36 7.32
N ALA A 109 7.59 -1.42 6.53
CA ALA A 109 6.45 -2.30 6.28
C ALA A 109 6.07 -3.06 7.55
N ASP A 110 4.79 -3.03 7.88
CA ASP A 110 4.24 -3.76 9.02
C ASP A 110 3.83 -5.18 8.64
N ARG A 111 3.48 -5.39 7.36
CA ARG A 111 3.12 -6.69 6.82
C ARG A 111 3.66 -6.86 5.40
N LEU A 112 3.86 -8.11 5.03
CA LEU A 112 4.33 -8.50 3.70
C LEU A 112 3.35 -9.45 3.06
N GLY A 113 3.04 -9.24 1.78
CA GLY A 113 2.21 -10.15 0.99
C GLY A 113 3.08 -10.82 -0.07
N THR A 114 3.42 -12.09 0.12
CA THR A 114 4.28 -12.81 -0.80
C THR A 114 4.03 -14.32 -0.74
N SER A 115 3.97 -14.97 -1.90
CA SER A 115 3.94 -16.43 -2.01
C SER A 115 5.35 -17.01 -2.15
N ARG A 116 6.30 -16.24 -2.66
CA ARG A 116 7.68 -16.70 -2.89
C ARG A 116 8.41 -16.98 -1.59
N ILE A 117 8.19 -16.16 -0.58
CA ILE A 117 8.80 -16.35 0.74
C ILE A 117 8.31 -17.64 1.39
N VAL A 118 7.02 -17.96 1.25
CA VAL A 118 6.46 -19.21 1.78
C VAL A 118 7.18 -20.41 1.16
N LYS A 119 7.42 -20.38 -0.15
CA LYS A 119 8.16 -21.45 -0.84
C LYS A 119 9.60 -21.53 -0.35
N ALA A 120 10.26 -20.39 -0.16
CA ALA A 120 11.64 -20.35 0.32
C ALA A 120 11.75 -20.93 1.73
N VAL A 121 10.83 -20.58 2.63
CA VAL A 121 10.81 -21.10 4.01
C VAL A 121 10.55 -22.59 4.01
N LYS A 122 9.61 -23.09 3.20
CA LYS A 122 9.34 -24.52 3.09
C LYS A 122 10.56 -25.29 2.57
N ALA A 123 11.29 -24.73 1.62
CA ALA A 123 12.51 -25.34 1.11
C ALA A 123 13.59 -25.43 2.21
N MET A 124 13.69 -24.42 3.07
CA MET A 124 14.62 -24.44 4.21
C MET A 124 14.24 -25.50 5.25
N GLU A 125 12.94 -25.68 5.51
CA GLU A 125 12.45 -26.69 6.46
C GLU A 125 12.70 -28.11 5.99
N GLN A 126 12.83 -28.34 4.68
CA GLN A 126 13.06 -29.66 4.09
C GLN A 126 14.54 -30.05 4.06
N LYS A 127 15.43 -29.16 4.42
CA LYS A 127 16.87 -29.44 4.55
C LYS A 127 17.16 -29.90 5.97
#